data_946342f32c3214f433071a6670307585
#
_entry.id   946342f32c3214f433071a6670307585
#
_cell.length_a   1.000
_cell.length_b   1.000
_cell.length_c   1.000
_cell.angle_alpha   90.00
_cell.angle_beta   90.00
_cell.angle_gamma   90.00
#
_symmetry.space_group_name_H-M   'P 1'
#
loop_
_entity.id
_entity.type
_entity.pdbx_description
1 polymer ?
#
loop_
_entity_poly.entity_id
_entity_poly.type
_entity_poly.pdbx_seq_one_letter_code
_entity_poly.pdbx_strand_id
1 'polypeptide(L)'
;IPAEPEYGEICFHEADDEQVAAMFAAQTLTPDSWPNEIQIHDPAALFPFLMSIMFDGLMEIVSEGTVNYLVFHAGAVDRAYLSIPATGSIVERVAKLFAPGSKITEGKFRRWHALPPMPLQAPPALVQAYRELGNALVQRLVKDGRDSAPAIAEHARTNLLPKHPELDGFSIGKRPAREPVAETDKLTAAVASWLSEVMWATADHEGTPPETLLKELTWDRRHMFQSAGFYDKMPWKVT
;
A
#
# COMPACT_ATOMS: atom_id res chain seq x y z
N ILE A 1 -14.55 3.15 -28.43
CA ILE A 1 -14.33 3.83 -27.13
C ILE A 1 -14.85 2.83 -26.11
N PRO A 2 -14.01 2.29 -25.22
CA PRO A 2 -14.50 1.45 -24.13
C PRO A 2 -15.41 2.32 -23.26
N ALA A 3 -16.61 1.79 -22.92
CA ALA A 3 -17.52 2.46 -22.01
C ALA A 3 -16.78 2.69 -20.68
N GLU A 4 -16.85 3.90 -20.14
CA GLU A 4 -16.37 4.14 -18.78
C GLU A 4 -17.09 3.18 -17.84
N PRO A 5 -16.35 2.52 -16.90
CA PRO A 5 -17.02 1.66 -15.95
C PRO A 5 -17.99 2.50 -15.12
N GLU A 6 -19.25 2.12 -15.13
CA GLU A 6 -20.24 2.68 -14.19
C GLU A 6 -19.79 2.25 -12.79
N TYR A 7 -19.19 3.17 -12.05
CA TYR A 7 -18.95 2.98 -10.63
C TYR A 7 -20.28 3.09 -9.92
N GLY A 8 -20.66 2.02 -9.22
CA GLY A 8 -21.78 2.07 -8.28
C GLY A 8 -21.53 3.10 -7.16
N GLU A 9 -22.42 3.16 -6.20
CA GLU A 9 -22.29 4.03 -5.03
C GLU A 9 -20.97 3.73 -4.29
N ILE A 10 -20.11 4.76 -4.14
CA ILE A 10 -18.87 4.64 -3.39
C ILE A 10 -19.18 4.99 -1.93
N CYS A 11 -19.13 4.00 -1.06
CA CYS A 11 -19.29 4.18 0.38
C CYS A 11 -17.92 4.11 1.07
N PHE A 12 -17.69 5.04 2.01
CA PHE A 12 -16.53 5.01 2.88
C PHE A 12 -16.95 4.40 4.22
N HIS A 13 -16.23 3.38 4.66
CA HIS A 13 -16.44 2.73 5.95
C HIS A 13 -15.20 2.86 6.79
N GLU A 14 -15.37 3.08 8.07
CA GLU A 14 -14.29 2.99 9.04
C GLU A 14 -13.87 1.52 9.18
N ALA A 15 -12.57 1.25 9.09
CA ALA A 15 -11.99 -0.06 9.24
C ALA A 15 -10.81 0.01 10.20
N ASP A 16 -10.66 -1.00 11.07
CA ASP A 16 -9.47 -1.14 11.90
C ASP A 16 -8.28 -1.70 11.09
N ASP A 17 -7.06 -1.56 11.62
CA ASP A 17 -5.83 -1.99 10.95
C ASP A 17 -5.83 -3.50 10.66
N GLU A 18 -6.42 -4.30 11.54
CA GLU A 18 -6.50 -5.76 11.37
C GLU A 18 -7.50 -6.13 10.26
N GLN A 19 -8.61 -5.41 10.14
CA GLN A 19 -9.55 -5.59 9.04
C GLN A 19 -8.87 -5.30 7.69
N VAL A 20 -8.14 -4.20 7.60
CA VAL A 20 -7.42 -3.84 6.38
C VAL A 20 -6.32 -4.86 6.07
N ALA A 21 -5.59 -5.35 7.10
CA ALA A 21 -4.60 -6.41 6.94
C ALA A 21 -5.22 -7.73 6.46
N ALA A 22 -6.38 -8.12 6.97
CA ALA A 22 -7.12 -9.31 6.53
C ALA A 22 -7.58 -9.17 5.06
N MET A 23 -8.08 -8.02 4.67
CA MET A 23 -8.47 -7.73 3.28
C MET A 23 -7.25 -7.75 2.35
N PHE A 24 -6.11 -7.21 2.78
CA PHE A 24 -4.85 -7.26 2.05
C PHE A 24 -4.36 -8.71 1.90
N ALA A 25 -4.43 -9.52 2.94
CA ALA A 25 -4.09 -10.94 2.89
C ALA A 25 -5.01 -11.70 1.91
N ALA A 26 -6.30 -11.37 1.88
CA ALA A 26 -7.24 -11.95 0.92
C ALA A 26 -6.87 -11.66 -0.55
N GLN A 27 -6.25 -10.52 -0.81
CA GLN A 27 -5.83 -10.11 -2.15
C GLN A 27 -4.46 -10.68 -2.56
N THR A 28 -3.56 -10.86 -1.61
CA THR A 28 -2.15 -11.17 -1.89
C THR A 28 -1.78 -12.63 -1.69
N LEU A 29 -2.44 -13.33 -0.74
CA LEU A 29 -2.16 -14.73 -0.47
C LEU A 29 -2.97 -15.63 -1.43
N THR A 30 -2.30 -16.64 -1.96
CA THR A 30 -2.97 -17.68 -2.75
C THR A 30 -3.91 -18.49 -1.86
N PRO A 31 -5.17 -18.71 -2.26
CA PRO A 31 -6.07 -19.59 -1.54
C PRO A 31 -5.51 -21.02 -1.47
N ASP A 32 -5.65 -21.65 -0.32
CA ASP A 32 -5.34 -23.06 -0.15
C ASP A 32 -6.33 -23.89 -0.99
N SER A 33 -5.84 -24.99 -1.56
CA SER A 33 -6.70 -25.97 -2.26
C SER A 33 -7.59 -26.78 -1.30
N TRP A 34 -7.52 -26.48 -0.06
CA TRP A 34 -8.12 -27.16 1.07
C TRP A 34 -9.16 -26.23 1.79
N PRO A 35 -10.25 -26.78 2.36
CA PRO A 35 -10.61 -28.20 2.39
C PRO A 35 -11.54 -28.58 1.22
N ASN A 36 -11.10 -29.45 0.35
CA ASN A 36 -11.91 -29.94 -0.75
C ASN A 36 -13.06 -30.86 -0.31
N GLU A 37 -12.99 -31.41 0.91
CA GLU A 37 -13.91 -32.44 1.38
C GLU A 37 -14.93 -31.94 2.42
N ILE A 38 -14.65 -30.78 3.07
CA ILE A 38 -15.56 -30.21 4.04
C ILE A 38 -16.41 -29.16 3.34
N GLN A 39 -17.70 -29.45 3.27
CA GLN A 39 -18.63 -28.46 2.71
C GLN A 39 -18.68 -27.25 3.60
N ILE A 40 -18.36 -26.10 3.05
CA ILE A 40 -18.39 -24.80 3.71
C ILE A 40 -19.79 -24.46 4.29
N HIS A 41 -20.80 -25.20 3.84
CA HIS A 41 -22.19 -25.08 4.29
C HIS A 41 -22.49 -25.87 5.57
N ASP A 42 -21.55 -26.69 6.05
CA ASP A 42 -21.70 -27.46 7.30
C ASP A 42 -20.77 -26.92 8.40
N PRO A 43 -21.20 -25.87 9.13
CA PRO A 43 -20.40 -25.30 10.20
C PRO A 43 -20.15 -26.30 11.35
N ALA A 44 -21.03 -27.28 11.53
CA ALA A 44 -20.90 -28.30 12.60
C ALA A 44 -19.72 -29.26 12.31
N ALA A 45 -19.41 -29.52 11.05
CA ALA A 45 -18.21 -30.27 10.67
C ALA A 45 -16.99 -29.37 10.49
N LEU A 46 -17.18 -28.18 9.92
CA LEU A 46 -16.10 -27.27 9.56
C LEU A 46 -15.32 -26.74 10.79
N PHE A 47 -16.02 -26.16 11.78
CA PHE A 47 -15.34 -25.53 12.92
C PHE A 47 -14.57 -26.54 13.80
N PRO A 48 -15.11 -27.72 14.16
CA PRO A 48 -14.32 -28.71 14.89
C PRO A 48 -13.09 -29.20 14.09
N PHE A 49 -13.20 -29.28 12.76
CA PHE A 49 -12.06 -29.64 11.96
C PHE A 49 -10.98 -28.57 11.96
N LEU A 50 -11.33 -27.27 11.80
CA LEU A 50 -10.39 -26.16 11.89
C LEU A 50 -9.69 -26.12 13.26
N MET A 51 -10.42 -26.41 14.32
CA MET A 51 -9.86 -26.57 15.69
C MET A 51 -8.89 -27.73 15.78
N SER A 52 -9.24 -28.90 15.20
CA SER A 52 -8.39 -30.12 15.29
C SER A 52 -7.02 -29.95 14.65
N ILE A 53 -6.91 -29.08 13.66
CA ILE A 53 -5.66 -28.78 12.95
C ILE A 53 -5.02 -27.46 13.40
N MET A 54 -5.58 -26.82 14.43
CA MET A 54 -5.14 -25.51 14.94
C MET A 54 -4.94 -24.49 13.80
N PHE A 55 -5.98 -24.31 12.98
CA PHE A 55 -5.90 -23.46 11.79
C PHE A 55 -5.65 -22.00 12.19
N ASP A 56 -4.56 -21.43 11.67
CA ASP A 56 -4.28 -20.00 11.69
C ASP A 56 -4.45 -19.45 10.28
N GLY A 57 -5.33 -18.47 10.11
CA GLY A 57 -5.57 -17.97 8.76
C GLY A 57 -6.85 -17.18 8.58
N LEU A 58 -7.19 -16.98 7.31
CA LEU A 58 -8.38 -16.28 6.85
C LEU A 58 -9.31 -17.23 6.10
N MET A 59 -10.58 -17.14 6.41
CA MET A 59 -11.67 -17.70 5.62
C MET A 59 -12.45 -16.56 4.97
N GLU A 60 -12.43 -16.49 3.67
CA GLU A 60 -13.26 -15.60 2.86
C GLU A 60 -14.53 -16.36 2.48
N ILE A 61 -15.68 -15.79 2.72
CA ILE A 61 -16.99 -16.36 2.43
C ILE A 61 -17.79 -15.41 1.60
N VAL A 62 -18.25 -15.87 0.44
CA VAL A 62 -19.20 -15.13 -0.38
C VAL A 62 -20.61 -15.62 -0.08
N SER A 63 -21.45 -14.73 0.43
CA SER A 63 -22.86 -15.00 0.72
C SER A 63 -23.73 -13.88 0.18
N GLU A 64 -24.75 -14.24 -0.59
CA GLU A 64 -25.69 -13.27 -1.20
C GLU A 64 -25.00 -12.13 -2.01
N GLY A 65 -23.88 -12.46 -2.65
CA GLY A 65 -23.09 -11.48 -3.41
C GLY A 65 -22.21 -10.56 -2.57
N THR A 66 -22.17 -10.75 -1.26
CA THR A 66 -21.30 -9.99 -0.34
C THR A 66 -20.14 -10.84 0.15
N VAL A 67 -18.99 -10.19 0.39
CA VAL A 67 -17.78 -10.86 0.88
C VAL A 67 -17.69 -10.66 2.39
N ASN A 68 -17.44 -11.75 3.09
CA ASN A 68 -17.27 -11.80 4.54
C ASN A 68 -15.94 -12.45 4.88
N TYR A 69 -15.28 -12.00 5.94
CA TYR A 69 -14.01 -12.52 6.41
C TYR A 69 -14.08 -13.01 7.83
N LEU A 70 -13.60 -14.24 8.06
CA LEU A 70 -13.38 -14.80 9.38
C LEU A 70 -11.88 -15.02 9.58
N VAL A 71 -11.30 -14.40 10.60
CA VAL A 71 -9.91 -14.60 11.02
C VAL A 71 -9.87 -15.66 12.11
N PHE A 72 -9.01 -16.65 11.95
CA PHE A 72 -8.84 -17.76 12.87
C PHE A 72 -7.49 -17.70 13.55
N HIS A 73 -7.49 -17.99 14.82
CA HIS A 73 -6.30 -18.26 15.60
C HIS A 73 -6.46 -19.59 16.36
N ALA A 74 -5.49 -20.51 16.19
CA ALA A 74 -5.52 -21.85 16.75
C ALA A 74 -6.85 -22.59 16.50
N GLY A 75 -7.46 -22.38 15.34
CA GLY A 75 -8.72 -23.00 14.93
C GLY A 75 -9.99 -22.33 15.47
N ALA A 76 -9.88 -21.35 16.34
CA ALA A 76 -11.00 -20.57 16.84
C ALA A 76 -11.19 -19.28 16.03
N VAL A 77 -12.44 -18.83 15.87
CA VAL A 77 -12.70 -17.52 15.24
C VAL A 77 -12.31 -16.43 16.24
N ASP A 78 -11.27 -15.67 15.86
CA ASP A 78 -10.79 -14.52 16.64
C ASP A 78 -11.50 -13.23 16.22
N ARG A 79 -11.65 -13.00 14.90
CA ARG A 79 -12.32 -11.84 14.34
C ARG A 79 -13.30 -12.23 13.24
N ALA A 80 -14.35 -11.41 13.09
CA ALA A 80 -15.35 -11.59 12.03
C ALA A 80 -15.70 -10.21 11.42
N TYR A 81 -15.40 -10.05 10.16
CA TYR A 81 -15.73 -8.87 9.36
C TYR A 81 -16.84 -9.24 8.37
N LEU A 82 -18.07 -8.91 8.75
CA LEU A 82 -19.27 -9.34 8.05
C LEU A 82 -19.96 -8.16 7.39
N SER A 83 -20.42 -8.35 6.17
CA SER A 83 -21.20 -7.37 5.40
C SER A 83 -22.62 -7.16 5.92
N ILE A 84 -23.04 -7.92 6.91
CA ILE A 84 -24.34 -7.77 7.60
C ILE A 84 -24.18 -6.89 8.84
N PRO A 85 -25.20 -6.06 9.19
CA PRO A 85 -25.17 -5.22 10.40
C PRO A 85 -24.82 -6.02 11.64
N ALA A 86 -23.82 -5.57 12.35
CA ALA A 86 -23.23 -6.31 13.46
C ALA A 86 -23.87 -5.92 14.78
N THR A 87 -24.94 -6.60 15.14
CA THR A 87 -25.45 -6.58 16.52
C THR A 87 -25.20 -7.93 17.18
N GLY A 88 -24.57 -7.94 18.35
CA GLY A 88 -24.31 -9.14 19.14
C GLY A 88 -22.84 -9.59 19.16
N SER A 89 -22.59 -10.71 19.84
CA SER A 89 -21.27 -11.34 19.95
C SER A 89 -20.77 -11.89 18.60
N ILE A 90 -19.45 -12.14 18.49
CA ILE A 90 -18.86 -12.79 17.30
C ILE A 90 -19.57 -14.11 16.98
N VAL A 91 -19.87 -14.91 18.03
CA VAL A 91 -20.55 -16.21 17.88
C VAL A 91 -21.93 -16.05 17.24
N GLU A 92 -22.73 -15.08 17.71
CA GLU A 92 -24.06 -14.82 17.16
C GLU A 92 -24.00 -14.31 15.73
N ARG A 93 -23.00 -13.49 15.42
CA ARG A 93 -22.78 -12.95 14.08
C ARG A 93 -22.37 -14.05 13.09
N VAL A 94 -21.44 -14.91 13.49
CA VAL A 94 -21.03 -16.07 12.69
C VAL A 94 -22.19 -17.05 12.52
N ALA A 95 -22.97 -17.30 13.57
CA ALA A 95 -24.15 -18.16 13.48
C ALA A 95 -25.19 -17.63 12.47
N LYS A 96 -25.36 -16.32 12.36
CA LYS A 96 -26.23 -15.71 11.33
C LYS A 96 -25.73 -15.95 9.93
N LEU A 97 -24.41 -15.88 9.70
CA LEU A 97 -23.81 -16.15 8.38
C LEU A 97 -24.08 -17.59 7.91
N PHE A 98 -24.09 -18.55 8.85
CA PHE A 98 -24.33 -19.96 8.58
C PHE A 98 -25.77 -20.41 8.90
N ALA A 99 -26.69 -19.49 9.09
CA ALA A 99 -28.08 -19.82 9.39
C ALA A 99 -28.72 -20.63 8.23
N PRO A 100 -29.70 -21.51 8.55
CA PRO A 100 -30.46 -22.21 7.53
C PRO A 100 -31.08 -21.23 6.55
N GLY A 101 -30.76 -21.42 5.24
CA GLY A 101 -31.22 -20.53 4.17
C GLY A 101 -30.22 -19.45 3.77
N SER A 102 -29.08 -19.34 4.43
CA SER A 102 -27.98 -18.50 3.95
C SER A 102 -27.48 -19.02 2.61
N LYS A 103 -27.29 -18.10 1.66
CA LYS A 103 -26.83 -18.48 0.30
C LYS A 103 -25.32 -18.32 0.20
N ILE A 104 -24.57 -19.13 0.92
CA ILE A 104 -23.12 -19.20 0.77
C ILE A 104 -22.83 -19.82 -0.59
N THR A 105 -22.11 -19.13 -1.47
CA THR A 105 -21.78 -19.57 -2.81
C THR A 105 -20.33 -19.98 -2.96
N GLU A 106 -19.42 -19.40 -2.17
CA GLU A 106 -18.00 -19.67 -2.25
C GLU A 106 -17.33 -19.49 -0.90
N GLY A 107 -16.28 -20.26 -0.64
CA GLY A 107 -15.38 -20.10 0.50
C GLY A 107 -13.96 -20.38 0.10
N LYS A 108 -13.07 -19.51 0.52
CA LYS A 108 -11.63 -19.60 0.29
C LYS A 108 -10.89 -19.53 1.60
N PHE A 109 -9.94 -20.41 1.78
CA PHE A 109 -9.08 -20.46 2.96
C PHE A 109 -7.67 -20.00 2.58
N ARG A 110 -7.04 -19.21 3.47
CA ARG A 110 -5.65 -18.82 3.36
C ARG A 110 -5.00 -19.00 4.71
N ARG A 111 -3.96 -19.83 4.75
CA ARG A 111 -3.22 -20.11 5.97
C ARG A 111 -2.08 -19.13 6.14
N TRP A 112 -1.83 -18.70 7.38
CA TRP A 112 -0.63 -17.97 7.78
C TRP A 112 -0.25 -18.28 9.23
N HIS A 113 1.01 -18.09 9.57
CA HIS A 113 1.48 -18.14 10.95
C HIS A 113 1.29 -16.78 11.67
N ALA A 114 1.24 -15.72 10.90
CA ALA A 114 0.89 -14.36 11.33
C ALA A 114 0.26 -13.63 10.14
N LEU A 115 -0.59 -12.63 10.39
CA LEU A 115 -1.08 -11.74 9.35
C LEU A 115 0.12 -11.11 8.64
N PRO A 116 0.16 -11.15 7.30
CA PRO A 116 1.24 -10.51 6.58
C PRO A 116 1.28 -9.02 6.94
N PRO A 117 2.45 -8.46 7.22
CA PRO A 117 2.57 -7.05 7.51
C PRO A 117 2.05 -6.26 6.31
N MET A 118 1.14 -5.34 6.58
CA MET A 118 0.64 -4.45 5.53
C MET A 118 1.75 -3.46 5.15
N PRO A 119 2.04 -3.30 3.86
CA PRO A 119 3.02 -2.32 3.43
C PRO A 119 2.64 -0.92 3.92
N LEU A 120 3.57 -0.26 4.59
CA LEU A 120 3.34 1.08 5.10
C LEU A 120 3.18 2.07 3.94
N GLN A 121 1.98 2.60 3.77
CA GLN A 121 1.67 3.58 2.74
C GLN A 121 2.32 4.93 3.06
N ALA A 122 2.81 5.61 2.03
CA ALA A 122 3.40 6.93 2.16
C ALA A 122 2.33 7.95 2.61
N PRO A 123 2.52 8.63 3.75
CA PRO A 123 1.60 9.68 4.18
C PRO A 123 1.51 10.81 3.14
N PRO A 124 0.34 11.43 2.93
CA PRO A 124 0.20 12.56 1.98
C PRO A 124 1.20 13.69 2.22
N ALA A 125 1.54 13.94 3.49
CA ALA A 125 2.55 14.94 3.86
C ALA A 125 3.95 14.59 3.33
N LEU A 126 4.34 13.31 3.32
CA LEU A 126 5.61 12.84 2.78
C LEU A 126 5.62 12.94 1.24
N VAL A 127 4.53 12.55 0.58
CA VAL A 127 4.37 12.68 -0.88
C VAL A 127 4.54 14.14 -1.29
N GLN A 128 3.87 15.04 -0.57
CA GLN A 128 3.98 16.49 -0.82
C GLN A 128 5.40 17.00 -0.55
N ALA A 129 6.05 16.56 0.52
CA ALA A 129 7.42 16.93 0.85
C ALA A 129 8.41 16.52 -0.25
N TYR A 130 8.27 15.33 -0.81
CA TYR A 130 9.10 14.87 -1.92
C TYR A 130 8.86 15.68 -3.20
N ARG A 131 7.62 16.05 -3.49
CA ARG A 131 7.29 16.90 -4.64
C ARG A 131 7.91 18.29 -4.50
N GLU A 132 7.81 18.87 -3.33
CA GLU A 132 8.42 20.16 -3.03
C GLU A 132 9.95 20.10 -3.09
N LEU A 133 10.56 19.01 -2.60
CA LEU A 133 12.00 18.80 -2.70
C LEU A 133 12.47 18.73 -4.16
N GLY A 134 11.77 17.99 -5.02
CA GLY A 134 12.08 17.92 -6.45
C GLY A 134 11.97 19.28 -7.14
N ASN A 135 10.92 20.05 -6.86
CA ASN A 135 10.76 21.40 -7.38
C ASN A 135 11.85 22.35 -6.85
N ALA A 136 12.17 22.29 -5.56
CA ALA A 136 13.19 23.12 -4.94
C ALA A 136 14.59 22.84 -5.53
N LEU A 137 14.93 21.57 -5.75
CA LEU A 137 16.17 21.18 -6.41
C LEU A 137 16.29 21.79 -7.81
N VAL A 138 15.25 21.63 -8.63
CA VAL A 138 15.25 22.17 -10.00
C VAL A 138 15.34 23.68 -9.99
N GLN A 139 14.58 24.37 -9.13
CA GLN A 139 14.67 25.84 -9.00
C GLN A 139 16.06 26.31 -8.57
N ARG A 140 16.69 25.59 -7.63
CA ARG A 140 18.05 25.93 -7.19
C ARG A 140 19.06 25.75 -8.35
N LEU A 141 18.97 24.66 -9.09
CA LEU A 141 19.85 24.42 -10.23
C LEU A 141 19.69 25.48 -11.34
N VAL A 142 18.46 25.91 -11.63
CA VAL A 142 18.21 27.02 -12.58
C VAL A 142 18.81 28.31 -12.07
N LYS A 143 18.66 28.62 -10.77
CA LYS A 143 19.26 29.81 -10.15
C LYS A 143 20.79 29.81 -10.21
N ASP A 144 21.38 28.61 -10.16
CA ASP A 144 22.83 28.41 -10.28
C ASP A 144 23.29 28.34 -11.77
N GLY A 145 22.44 28.81 -12.71
CA GLY A 145 22.76 28.94 -14.16
C GLY A 145 22.53 27.68 -14.99
N ARG A 146 21.83 26.68 -14.46
CA ARG A 146 21.56 25.41 -15.17
C ARG A 146 20.14 25.41 -15.73
N ASP A 147 19.92 26.22 -16.77
CA ASP A 147 18.59 26.41 -17.36
C ASP A 147 17.95 25.12 -17.91
N SER A 148 18.77 24.12 -18.22
CA SER A 148 18.30 22.79 -18.68
C SER A 148 17.78 21.88 -17.58
N ALA A 149 17.94 22.23 -16.30
CA ALA A 149 17.57 21.37 -15.17
C ALA A 149 16.10 20.89 -15.20
N PRO A 150 15.09 21.69 -15.59
CA PRO A 150 13.72 21.19 -15.70
C PRO A 150 13.56 20.08 -16.75
N ALA A 151 14.22 20.22 -17.90
CA ALA A 151 14.18 19.23 -18.97
C ALA A 151 14.92 17.94 -18.57
N ILE A 152 16.06 18.07 -17.90
CA ILE A 152 16.82 16.95 -17.35
C ILE A 152 15.99 16.20 -16.31
N ALA A 153 15.33 16.90 -15.39
CA ALA A 153 14.49 16.29 -14.35
C ALA A 153 13.31 15.51 -14.94
N GLU A 154 12.65 16.06 -15.97
CA GLU A 154 11.53 15.38 -16.62
C GLU A 154 12.03 14.17 -17.46
N HIS A 155 13.18 14.28 -18.09
CA HIS A 155 13.79 13.17 -18.82
C HIS A 155 14.19 12.02 -17.87
N ALA A 156 14.88 12.33 -16.77
CA ALA A 156 15.23 11.36 -15.74
C ALA A 156 13.99 10.67 -15.16
N ARG A 157 12.94 11.45 -14.85
CA ARG A 157 11.66 10.91 -14.39
C ARG A 157 11.08 9.90 -15.39
N THR A 158 11.00 10.29 -16.66
CA THR A 158 10.41 9.47 -17.73
C THR A 158 11.19 8.16 -17.92
N ASN A 159 12.51 8.22 -17.86
CA ASN A 159 13.37 7.03 -17.96
C ASN A 159 13.21 6.06 -16.79
N LEU A 160 12.91 6.59 -15.62
CA LEU A 160 12.73 5.79 -14.40
C LEU A 160 11.32 5.21 -14.26
N LEU A 161 10.29 5.77 -14.92
CA LEU A 161 8.89 5.31 -14.80
C LEU A 161 8.70 3.79 -14.98
N PRO A 162 9.36 3.10 -15.93
CA PRO A 162 9.18 1.65 -16.07
C PRO A 162 9.62 0.85 -14.85
N LYS A 163 10.59 1.37 -14.08
CA LYS A 163 11.12 0.75 -12.86
C LYS A 163 10.45 1.29 -11.60
N HIS A 164 10.03 2.55 -11.64
CA HIS A 164 9.48 3.30 -10.53
C HIS A 164 8.19 4.01 -10.94
N PRO A 165 7.07 3.28 -11.11
CA PRO A 165 5.78 3.85 -11.51
C PRO A 165 5.25 4.89 -10.51
N GLU A 166 5.74 4.88 -9.27
CA GLU A 166 5.41 5.86 -8.24
C GLU A 166 5.75 7.30 -8.64
N LEU A 167 6.68 7.47 -9.59
CA LEU A 167 7.08 8.79 -10.10
C LEU A 167 6.08 9.42 -11.07
N ASP A 168 5.00 8.74 -11.44
CA ASP A 168 4.03 9.30 -12.39
C ASP A 168 3.39 10.61 -11.88
N GLY A 169 3.20 10.73 -10.55
CA GLY A 169 2.70 11.94 -9.90
C GLY A 169 3.72 13.06 -9.64
N PHE A 170 4.97 12.98 -10.16
CA PHE A 170 6.08 13.87 -9.80
C PHE A 170 6.59 14.75 -10.93
N SER A 171 5.72 15.24 -11.80
CA SER A 171 6.11 16.20 -12.85
C SER A 171 6.50 17.55 -12.26
N ILE A 172 7.58 18.15 -12.76
CA ILE A 172 8.06 19.46 -12.31
C ILE A 172 7.08 20.58 -12.70
N GLY A 173 6.73 21.40 -11.70
CA GLY A 173 5.84 22.57 -11.90
C GLY A 173 4.39 22.23 -12.21
N LYS A 174 3.99 20.97 -12.19
CA LYS A 174 2.61 20.54 -12.43
C LYS A 174 2.04 19.83 -11.21
N ARG A 175 0.78 20.09 -10.93
CA ARG A 175 0.02 19.30 -9.95
C ARG A 175 -0.53 18.04 -10.62
N PRO A 176 -0.33 16.84 -10.07
CA PRO A 176 -0.85 15.64 -10.67
C PRO A 176 -2.40 15.61 -10.59
N ALA A 177 -3.03 14.94 -11.54
CA ALA A 177 -4.47 14.72 -11.53
C ALA A 177 -4.92 13.82 -10.37
N ARG A 178 -4.03 12.93 -9.92
CA ARG A 178 -4.25 12.05 -8.76
C ARG A 178 -3.01 12.06 -7.87
N GLU A 179 -3.22 12.00 -6.57
CA GLU A 179 -2.12 11.79 -5.63
C GLU A 179 -1.63 10.33 -5.77
N PRO A 180 -0.30 10.11 -5.85
CA PRO A 180 0.24 8.75 -5.91
C PRO A 180 -0.05 8.01 -4.60
N VAL A 181 -0.58 6.80 -4.73
CA VAL A 181 -0.70 5.85 -3.63
C VAL A 181 0.43 4.84 -3.79
N ALA A 182 1.38 4.87 -2.87
CA ALA A 182 2.56 4.02 -2.95
C ALA A 182 3.07 3.65 -1.56
N GLU A 183 3.75 2.53 -1.47
CA GLU A 183 4.46 2.14 -0.25
C GLU A 183 5.57 3.15 0.04
N THR A 184 5.73 3.51 1.30
CA THR A 184 6.74 4.50 1.75
C THR A 184 8.13 4.16 1.25
N ASP A 185 8.54 2.90 1.37
CA ASP A 185 9.89 2.46 0.97
C ASP A 185 10.10 2.53 -0.55
N LYS A 186 9.12 2.11 -1.34
CA LYS A 186 9.15 2.17 -2.81
C LYS A 186 9.17 3.61 -3.31
N LEU A 187 8.30 4.46 -2.77
CA LEU A 187 8.26 5.87 -3.11
C LEU A 187 9.58 6.56 -2.77
N THR A 188 10.11 6.31 -1.56
CA THR A 188 11.38 6.89 -1.12
C THR A 188 12.54 6.47 -2.03
N ALA A 189 12.60 5.18 -2.41
CA ALA A 189 13.61 4.68 -3.34
C ALA A 189 13.47 5.31 -4.74
N ALA A 190 12.26 5.46 -5.23
CA ALA A 190 11.96 6.07 -6.51
C ALA A 190 12.41 7.53 -6.56
N VAL A 191 12.05 8.32 -5.54
CA VAL A 191 12.42 9.74 -5.44
C VAL A 191 13.93 9.89 -5.26
N ALA A 192 14.57 9.08 -4.42
CA ALA A 192 16.02 9.11 -4.24
C ALA A 192 16.76 8.81 -5.56
N SER A 193 16.31 7.81 -6.32
CA SER A 193 16.88 7.49 -7.63
C SER A 193 16.71 8.65 -8.61
N TRP A 194 15.52 9.23 -8.67
CA TRP A 194 15.22 10.36 -9.56
C TRP A 194 16.08 11.59 -9.26
N LEU A 195 16.13 12.01 -7.98
CA LEU A 195 16.93 13.16 -7.59
C LEU A 195 18.43 12.92 -7.81
N SER A 196 18.89 11.68 -7.57
CA SER A 196 20.29 11.31 -7.83
C SER A 196 20.65 11.44 -9.32
N GLU A 197 19.80 10.96 -10.23
CA GLU A 197 20.02 11.12 -11.67
C GLU A 197 20.06 12.59 -12.10
N VAL A 198 19.14 13.41 -11.59
CA VAL A 198 19.12 14.84 -11.86
C VAL A 198 20.41 15.51 -11.38
N MET A 199 20.84 15.20 -10.16
CA MET A 199 22.05 15.80 -9.59
C MET A 199 23.31 15.35 -10.32
N TRP A 200 23.42 14.10 -10.74
CA TRP A 200 24.56 13.62 -11.54
C TRP A 200 24.58 14.25 -12.95
N ALA A 201 23.43 14.33 -13.62
CA ALA A 201 23.32 14.92 -14.95
C ALA A 201 23.62 16.43 -14.97
N THR A 202 23.48 17.09 -13.79
CA THR A 202 23.75 18.52 -13.63
C THR A 202 25.02 18.80 -12.81
N ALA A 203 25.79 17.77 -12.46
CA ALA A 203 27.03 17.92 -11.71
C ALA A 203 28.05 18.75 -12.47
N ASP A 204 28.67 19.70 -11.79
CA ASP A 204 29.77 20.51 -12.29
C ASP A 204 30.89 20.52 -11.25
N HIS A 205 32.13 20.57 -11.71
CA HIS A 205 33.31 20.55 -10.83
C HIS A 205 33.42 21.77 -9.91
N GLU A 206 32.79 22.88 -10.29
CA GLU A 206 32.78 24.14 -9.53
C GLU A 206 31.49 24.38 -8.74
N GLY A 207 30.53 23.44 -8.80
CA GLY A 207 29.21 23.59 -8.17
C GLY A 207 29.20 23.20 -6.68
N THR A 208 28.08 23.51 -6.02
CA THR A 208 27.82 23.06 -4.63
C THR A 208 27.80 21.52 -4.59
N PRO A 209 28.54 20.88 -3.66
CA PRO A 209 28.55 19.43 -3.54
C PRO A 209 27.12 18.88 -3.29
N PRO A 210 26.77 17.73 -3.91
CA PRO A 210 25.43 17.13 -3.79
C PRO A 210 24.95 16.96 -2.35
N GLU A 211 25.80 16.51 -1.46
CA GLU A 211 25.50 16.33 -0.04
C GLU A 211 25.16 17.64 0.66
N THR A 212 25.85 18.72 0.33
CA THR A 212 25.59 20.06 0.86
C THR A 212 24.25 20.59 0.35
N LEU A 213 24.02 20.46 -0.95
CA LEU A 213 22.78 20.87 -1.58
C LEU A 213 21.57 20.13 -1.01
N LEU A 214 21.66 18.82 -0.84
CA LEU A 214 20.60 18.02 -0.21
C LEU A 214 20.36 18.43 1.24
N LYS A 215 21.44 18.66 2.00
CA LYS A 215 21.33 19.11 3.39
C LYS A 215 20.56 20.43 3.50
N GLU A 216 20.88 21.39 2.63
CA GLU A 216 20.18 22.69 2.58
C GLU A 216 18.69 22.52 2.23
N LEU A 217 18.39 21.76 1.16
CA LEU A 217 17.04 21.59 0.64
C LEU A 217 16.13 20.76 1.54
N THR A 218 16.70 19.89 2.38
CA THR A 218 15.92 19.01 3.27
C THR A 218 15.87 19.48 4.70
N TRP A 219 16.53 20.59 5.06
CA TRP A 219 16.72 21.05 6.44
C TRP A 219 15.41 21.13 7.24
N ASP A 220 14.41 21.83 6.71
CA ASP A 220 13.15 22.09 7.41
C ASP A 220 12.32 20.81 7.65
N ARG A 221 12.56 19.73 6.89
CA ARG A 221 11.83 18.46 6.97
C ARG A 221 12.74 17.27 7.23
N ARG A 222 13.94 17.53 7.78
CA ARG A 222 14.96 16.49 7.99
C ARG A 222 14.42 15.25 8.70
N HIS A 223 13.65 15.44 9.78
CA HIS A 223 13.10 14.31 10.53
C HIS A 223 12.14 13.45 9.71
N MET A 224 11.32 14.06 8.87
CA MET A 224 10.40 13.33 7.99
C MET A 224 11.17 12.47 6.98
N PHE A 225 12.15 13.04 6.31
CA PHE A 225 12.98 12.33 5.34
C PHE A 225 13.84 11.25 6.00
N GLN A 226 14.35 11.48 7.19
CA GLN A 226 15.10 10.50 7.96
C GLN A 226 14.22 9.32 8.38
N SER A 227 13.02 9.59 8.90
CA SER A 227 12.06 8.54 9.28
C SER A 227 11.60 7.69 8.10
N ALA A 228 11.57 8.27 6.89
CA ALA A 228 11.26 7.55 5.65
C ALA A 228 12.48 6.81 5.06
N GLY A 229 13.66 6.89 5.65
CA GLY A 229 14.88 6.26 5.15
C GLY A 229 15.45 6.90 3.89
N PHE A 230 15.09 8.16 3.59
CA PHE A 230 15.49 8.84 2.37
C PHE A 230 17.01 8.94 2.22
N TYR A 231 17.71 9.34 3.29
CA TYR A 231 19.15 9.52 3.24
C TYR A 231 19.93 8.21 3.06
N ASP A 232 19.36 7.09 3.52
CA ASP A 232 19.97 5.77 3.37
C ASP A 232 19.92 5.27 1.91
N LYS A 233 19.00 5.85 1.11
CA LYS A 233 18.83 5.52 -0.32
C LYS A 233 19.59 6.47 -1.25
N MET A 234 20.15 7.54 -0.70
CA MET A 234 20.97 8.47 -1.46
C MET A 234 22.41 7.95 -1.62
N PRO A 235 23.07 8.17 -2.78
CA PRO A 235 24.45 7.73 -2.98
C PRO A 235 25.46 8.59 -2.20
N TRP A 236 25.03 9.70 -1.64
CA TRP A 236 25.88 10.61 -0.85
C TRP A 236 25.54 10.51 0.62
N LYS A 237 26.56 10.58 1.48
CA LYS A 237 26.34 10.65 2.93
C LYS A 237 25.95 12.07 3.33
N VAL A 238 24.67 12.28 3.59
CA VAL A 238 24.12 13.54 4.11
C VAL A 238 24.18 13.50 5.64
N THR A 239 25.19 14.12 6.25
CA THR A 239 25.41 14.18 7.71
C THR A 239 24.93 15.48 8.31
#